data_7a90150665051aab9efbe54a1185badb
#
_entry.id   7a90150665051aab9efbe54a1185badb
#
_cell.length_a   1.000
_cell.length_b   1.000
_cell.length_c   1.000
_cell.angle_alpha   90.00
_cell.angle_beta   90.00
_cell.angle_gamma   90.00
#
_symmetry.space_group_name_H-M   'P 1'
#
loop_
_entity.id
_entity.type
_entity.pdbx_description
1 polymer ?
#
loop_
_entity_poly.entity_id
_entity_poly.type
_entity_poly.pdbx_seq_one_letter_code
_entity_poly.pdbx_strand_id
1 'polypeptide(L)'
;MFEYLNGVIKIKKPEYLAVDVNGVGYRVYITLKTYDQVQVGEKKELYIYNVIKEDAFKLVGFLQEKERVLFEMLIGISGIGLSLALSIMSTFSIDNIREIVLTEDFKTLKRVPKLGEKKSKQIIIDLNNKIKTLNLMSMEDPSGDVLNNVIEEELYMALDSLGYSKKEIDSMISKDELNSYSTLEEAIKGVLKKIQLRG
;
A
#
# COMPACT_ATOMS: atom_id res chain seq x y z
N MET A 1 8.84 0.85 16.07
CA MET A 1 7.93 0.60 14.93
C MET A 1 8.58 -0.46 14.07
N PHE A 2 7.83 -1.44 13.57
CA PHE A 2 8.36 -2.53 12.75
C PHE A 2 7.94 -2.32 11.30
N GLU A 3 8.86 -2.46 10.35
CA GLU A 3 8.59 -2.43 8.91
C GLU A 3 8.27 -3.84 8.40
N TYR A 4 9.07 -4.81 8.80
CA TYR A 4 8.86 -6.21 8.47
C TYR A 4 9.32 -7.11 9.60
N LEU A 5 8.85 -8.36 9.60
CA LEU A 5 9.35 -9.45 10.42
C LEU A 5 9.73 -10.61 9.52
N ASN A 6 10.97 -11.07 9.64
CA ASN A 6 11.45 -12.26 8.95
C ASN A 6 11.72 -13.36 9.98
N GLY A 7 10.86 -14.37 10.03
CA GLY A 7 10.91 -15.38 11.08
C GLY A 7 10.17 -16.67 10.71
N VAL A 8 10.19 -17.61 11.65
CA VAL A 8 9.54 -18.92 11.50
C VAL A 8 8.14 -18.89 12.10
N ILE A 9 7.14 -19.34 11.35
CA ILE A 9 5.76 -19.42 11.85
C ILE A 9 5.66 -20.59 12.85
N LYS A 10 5.44 -20.27 14.12
CA LYS A 10 5.29 -21.28 15.20
C LYS A 10 3.84 -21.60 15.50
N ILE A 11 2.95 -20.62 15.38
CA ILE A 11 1.51 -20.81 15.60
C ILE A 11 0.77 -20.19 14.44
N LYS A 12 -0.23 -20.92 13.94
CA LYS A 12 -1.11 -20.49 12.86
C LYS A 12 -2.56 -20.59 13.33
N LYS A 13 -3.23 -19.43 13.40
CA LYS A 13 -4.67 -19.29 13.71
C LYS A 13 -5.33 -18.43 12.63
N PRO A 14 -6.63 -18.57 12.39
CA PRO A 14 -7.32 -17.76 11.37
C PRO A 14 -7.15 -16.25 11.55
N GLU A 15 -6.98 -15.80 12.79
CA GLU A 15 -6.91 -14.39 13.14
C GLU A 15 -5.48 -13.86 13.26
N TYR A 16 -4.49 -14.76 13.55
CA TYR A 16 -3.10 -14.35 13.79
C TYR A 16 -2.10 -15.48 13.59
N LEU A 17 -0.87 -15.10 13.37
CA LEU A 17 0.31 -15.96 13.43
C LEU A 17 1.13 -15.61 14.67
N ALA A 18 1.84 -16.60 15.25
CA ALA A 18 2.98 -16.32 16.09
C ALA A 18 4.25 -16.57 15.27
N VAL A 19 5.00 -15.52 15.03
CA VAL A 19 6.24 -15.52 14.24
C VAL A 19 7.42 -15.47 15.20
N ASP A 20 8.26 -16.48 15.16
CA ASP A 20 9.50 -16.55 15.94
C ASP A 20 10.62 -15.84 15.18
N VAL A 21 11.11 -14.76 15.74
CA VAL A 21 12.28 -14.04 15.25
C VAL A 21 13.37 -14.14 16.34
N ASN A 22 14.34 -15.02 16.11
CA ASN A 22 15.47 -15.24 17.00
C ASN A 22 15.07 -15.53 18.48
N GLY A 23 14.05 -16.37 18.67
CA GLY A 23 13.57 -16.79 20.00
C GLY A 23 12.51 -15.86 20.61
N VAL A 24 12.14 -14.77 19.94
CA VAL A 24 11.04 -13.89 20.36
C VAL A 24 9.80 -14.15 19.51
N GLY A 25 8.69 -14.54 20.14
CA GLY A 25 7.42 -14.83 19.47
C GLY A 25 6.55 -13.59 19.32
N TYR A 26 6.40 -13.09 18.09
CA TYR A 26 5.54 -11.95 17.77
C TYR A 26 4.15 -12.41 17.37
N ARG A 27 3.10 -11.87 18.00
CA ARG A 27 1.72 -12.07 17.53
C ARG A 27 1.41 -11.07 16.41
N VAL A 28 1.12 -11.60 15.23
CA VAL A 28 0.84 -10.81 14.03
C VAL A 28 -0.56 -11.14 13.52
N TYR A 29 -1.47 -10.17 13.55
CA TYR A 29 -2.82 -10.32 12.98
C TYR A 29 -2.73 -10.36 11.46
N ILE A 30 -3.55 -11.22 10.85
CA ILE A 30 -3.48 -11.50 9.41
C ILE A 30 -4.87 -11.56 8.77
N THR A 31 -4.92 -11.54 7.44
CA THR A 31 -6.10 -11.87 6.66
C THR A 31 -6.30 -13.39 6.57
N LEU A 32 -7.52 -13.84 6.26
CA LEU A 32 -7.76 -15.26 5.96
C LEU A 32 -6.97 -15.73 4.74
N LYS A 33 -6.73 -14.86 3.77
CA LYS A 33 -5.89 -15.16 2.60
C LYS A 33 -4.45 -15.46 3.00
N THR A 34 -3.87 -14.65 3.87
CA THR A 34 -2.54 -14.92 4.43
C THR A 34 -2.54 -16.24 5.21
N TYR A 35 -3.59 -16.50 6.00
CA TYR A 35 -3.73 -17.78 6.69
C TYR A 35 -3.66 -18.97 5.74
N ASP A 36 -4.37 -18.92 4.60
CA ASP A 36 -4.39 -20.02 3.64
C ASP A 36 -3.04 -20.25 2.95
N GLN A 37 -2.22 -19.20 2.81
CA GLN A 37 -0.96 -19.22 2.05
C GLN A 37 0.28 -19.60 2.87
N VAL A 38 0.20 -19.70 4.20
CA VAL A 38 1.36 -19.96 5.06
C VAL A 38 1.23 -21.29 5.79
N GLN A 39 2.37 -21.88 6.18
CA GLN A 39 2.42 -23.12 6.94
C GLN A 39 3.21 -22.96 8.25
N VAL A 40 2.85 -23.77 9.28
CA VAL A 40 3.64 -23.86 10.52
C VAL A 40 5.01 -24.47 10.19
N GLY A 41 6.06 -23.90 10.75
CA GLY A 41 7.45 -24.29 10.49
C GLY A 41 8.09 -23.56 9.30
N GLU A 42 7.32 -22.90 8.48
CA GLU A 42 7.81 -22.13 7.33
C GLU A 42 8.46 -20.81 7.79
N LYS A 43 9.57 -20.44 7.16
CA LYS A 43 10.19 -19.12 7.32
C LYS A 43 9.57 -18.17 6.31
N LYS A 44 9.01 -17.06 6.81
CA LYS A 44 8.37 -16.02 5.99
C LYS A 44 8.81 -14.64 6.41
N GLU A 45 8.84 -13.76 5.44
CA GLU A 45 8.87 -12.32 5.64
C GLU A 45 7.44 -11.78 5.58
N LEU A 46 7.08 -10.95 6.54
CA LEU A 46 5.79 -10.28 6.62
C LEU A 46 6.01 -8.78 6.71
N TYR A 47 5.40 -8.01 5.82
CA TYR A 47 5.32 -6.56 5.90
C TYR A 47 4.38 -6.16 7.02
N ILE A 48 4.82 -5.29 7.92
CA ILE A 48 4.11 -5.00 9.17
C ILE A 48 3.48 -3.61 9.15
N TYR A 49 2.22 -3.56 9.55
CA TYR A 49 1.57 -2.33 9.95
C TYR A 49 1.41 -2.31 11.47
N ASN A 50 1.83 -1.21 12.11
CA ASN A 50 1.81 -1.05 13.56
C ASN A 50 0.55 -0.31 13.99
N VAL A 51 -0.38 -0.99 14.65
CA VAL A 51 -1.55 -0.37 15.26
C VAL A 51 -1.21 0.02 16.68
N ILE A 52 -1.00 1.31 16.90
CA ILE A 52 -0.63 1.89 18.20
C ILE A 52 -1.84 2.65 18.73
N LYS A 53 -2.26 2.31 19.94
CA LYS A 53 -3.28 3.00 20.74
C LYS A 53 -2.76 3.17 22.15
N GLU A 54 -3.40 4.02 22.94
CA GLU A 54 -3.02 4.25 24.34
C GLU A 54 -2.93 2.97 25.17
N ASP A 55 -3.85 2.03 24.93
CA ASP A 55 -4.00 0.77 25.67
C ASP A 55 -3.61 -0.47 24.87
N ALA A 56 -3.17 -0.35 23.62
CA ALA A 56 -2.91 -1.49 22.76
C ALA A 56 -1.81 -1.25 21.73
N PHE A 57 -0.92 -2.23 21.62
CA PHE A 57 0.02 -2.35 20.51
C PHE A 57 -0.23 -3.66 19.76
N LYS A 58 -0.59 -3.57 18.49
CA LYS A 58 -0.87 -4.74 17.65
C LYS A 58 -0.07 -4.65 16.35
N LEU A 59 0.46 -5.80 15.93
CA LEU A 59 1.11 -5.97 14.64
C LEU A 59 0.12 -6.60 13.66
N VAL A 60 0.03 -6.05 12.47
CA VAL A 60 -0.73 -6.61 11.36
C VAL A 60 0.26 -6.96 10.26
N GLY A 61 0.20 -8.18 9.74
CA GLY A 61 1.18 -8.67 8.78
C GLY A 61 0.56 -9.06 7.44
N PHE A 62 1.32 -8.80 6.39
CA PHE A 62 0.96 -9.05 5.00
C PHE A 62 2.12 -9.74 4.29
N LEU A 63 1.80 -10.59 3.30
CA LEU A 63 2.81 -11.26 2.49
C LEU A 63 3.41 -10.35 1.41
N GLN A 64 2.71 -9.28 1.06
CA GLN A 64 3.14 -8.32 0.04
C GLN A 64 2.98 -6.89 0.55
N GLU A 65 3.89 -6.02 0.16
CA GLU A 65 3.83 -4.61 0.55
C GLU A 65 2.57 -3.91 0.05
N LYS A 66 2.13 -4.21 -1.16
CA LYS A 66 0.87 -3.68 -1.73
C LYS A 66 -0.36 -3.98 -0.86
N GLU A 67 -0.38 -5.13 -0.15
CA GLU A 67 -1.44 -5.45 0.80
C GLU A 67 -1.37 -4.55 2.05
N ARG A 68 -0.16 -4.30 2.57
CA ARG A 68 0.06 -3.38 3.69
C ARG A 68 -0.43 -1.97 3.37
N VAL A 69 -0.11 -1.47 2.19
CA VAL A 69 -0.53 -0.13 1.75
C VAL A 69 -2.05 -0.05 1.56
N LEU A 70 -2.68 -1.07 0.96
CA LEU A 70 -4.15 -1.11 0.89
C LEU A 70 -4.79 -1.11 2.28
N PHE A 71 -4.23 -1.88 3.22
CA PHE A 71 -4.69 -1.88 4.61
C PHE A 71 -4.59 -0.49 5.25
N GLU A 72 -3.49 0.21 5.04
CA GLU A 72 -3.26 1.57 5.53
C GLU A 72 -4.28 2.56 4.95
N MET A 73 -4.57 2.47 3.66
CA MET A 73 -5.62 3.26 3.03
C MET A 73 -6.99 3.00 3.66
N LEU A 74 -7.33 1.73 3.91
CA LEU A 74 -8.61 1.34 4.50
C LEU A 74 -8.75 1.84 5.94
N ILE A 75 -7.72 1.66 6.77
CA ILE A 75 -7.77 2.06 8.18
C ILE A 75 -7.76 3.58 8.36
N GLY A 76 -7.26 4.31 7.38
CA GLY A 76 -7.33 5.78 7.31
C GLY A 76 -8.73 6.33 7.00
N ILE A 77 -9.70 5.46 6.64
CA ILE A 77 -11.09 5.87 6.43
C ILE A 77 -11.83 5.93 7.76
N SER A 78 -12.54 7.03 8.01
CA SER A 78 -13.30 7.20 9.25
C SER A 78 -14.30 6.06 9.49
N GLY A 79 -14.23 5.45 10.66
CA GLY A 79 -15.10 4.33 11.06
C GLY A 79 -14.69 2.96 10.50
N ILE A 80 -13.52 2.86 9.85
CA ILE A 80 -12.89 1.58 9.48
C ILE A 80 -11.79 1.26 10.48
N GLY A 81 -12.02 0.29 11.33
CA GLY A 81 -11.02 -0.21 12.27
C GLY A 81 -10.34 -1.48 11.78
N LEU A 82 -9.33 -1.94 12.53
CA LEU A 82 -8.53 -3.13 12.26
C LEU A 82 -9.36 -4.33 11.79
N SER A 83 -10.38 -4.72 12.55
CA SER A 83 -11.18 -5.92 12.25
C SER A 83 -11.94 -5.79 10.93
N LEU A 84 -12.49 -4.61 10.62
CA LEU A 84 -13.25 -4.39 9.39
C LEU A 84 -12.32 -4.32 8.18
N ALA A 85 -11.17 -3.66 8.29
CA ALA A 85 -10.17 -3.62 7.24
C ALA A 85 -9.65 -5.03 6.89
N LEU A 86 -9.31 -5.84 7.90
CA LEU A 86 -8.93 -7.25 7.69
C LEU A 86 -10.06 -8.09 7.08
N SER A 87 -11.33 -7.86 7.46
CA SER A 87 -12.47 -8.55 6.85
C SER A 87 -12.63 -8.20 5.37
N ILE A 88 -12.48 -6.92 4.99
CA ILE A 88 -12.53 -6.47 3.60
C ILE A 88 -11.45 -7.18 2.79
N MET A 89 -10.21 -7.15 3.25
CA MET A 89 -9.07 -7.76 2.57
C MET A 89 -9.10 -9.29 2.57
N SER A 90 -9.74 -9.92 3.54
CA SER A 90 -9.98 -11.36 3.54
C SER A 90 -11.03 -11.76 2.49
N THR A 91 -12.00 -10.89 2.22
CA THR A 91 -13.09 -11.15 1.28
C THR A 91 -12.68 -10.86 -0.16
N PHE A 92 -11.97 -9.76 -0.40
CA PHE A 92 -11.60 -9.28 -1.74
C PHE A 92 -10.10 -9.20 -1.94
N SER A 93 -9.62 -9.49 -3.16
CA SER A 93 -8.26 -9.19 -3.59
C SER A 93 -8.07 -7.69 -3.82
N ILE A 94 -6.83 -7.24 -3.98
CA ILE A 94 -6.54 -5.86 -4.36
C ILE A 94 -7.25 -5.51 -5.66
N ASP A 95 -7.17 -6.39 -6.67
CA ASP A 95 -7.81 -6.17 -7.98
C ASP A 95 -9.32 -6.11 -7.88
N ASN A 96 -9.94 -6.98 -7.06
CA ASN A 96 -11.39 -6.90 -6.81
C ASN A 96 -11.78 -5.59 -6.13
N ILE A 97 -11.01 -5.12 -5.15
CA ILE A 97 -11.29 -3.83 -4.48
C ILE A 97 -11.16 -2.69 -5.47
N ARG A 98 -10.13 -2.72 -6.32
CA ARG A 98 -9.94 -1.73 -7.38
C ARG A 98 -11.12 -1.71 -8.35
N GLU A 99 -11.54 -2.86 -8.84
CA GLU A 99 -12.70 -2.99 -9.74
C GLU A 99 -13.98 -2.44 -9.08
N ILE A 100 -14.26 -2.85 -7.84
CA ILE A 100 -15.40 -2.38 -7.05
C ILE A 100 -15.40 -0.84 -6.92
N VAL A 101 -14.23 -0.24 -6.69
CA VAL A 101 -14.10 1.22 -6.57
C VAL A 101 -14.30 1.91 -7.91
N LEU A 102 -13.68 1.41 -8.99
CA LEU A 102 -13.83 1.98 -10.34
C LEU A 102 -15.24 1.89 -10.89
N THR A 103 -15.96 0.81 -10.56
CA THR A 103 -17.36 0.58 -10.98
C THR A 103 -18.38 1.09 -9.98
N GLU A 104 -17.93 1.66 -8.86
CA GLU A 104 -18.78 2.14 -7.76
C GLU A 104 -19.73 1.06 -7.21
N ASP A 105 -19.33 -0.22 -7.26
CA ASP A 105 -20.17 -1.35 -6.85
C ASP A 105 -20.20 -1.54 -5.33
N PHE A 106 -20.91 -0.64 -4.64
CA PHE A 106 -21.11 -0.76 -3.19
C PHE A 106 -21.93 -1.99 -2.79
N LYS A 107 -22.71 -2.58 -3.72
CA LYS A 107 -23.52 -3.78 -3.42
C LYS A 107 -22.63 -5.00 -3.20
N THR A 108 -21.60 -5.17 -4.03
CA THR A 108 -20.60 -6.22 -3.85
C THR A 108 -19.80 -6.00 -2.56
N LEU A 109 -19.40 -4.76 -2.26
CA LEU A 109 -18.66 -4.44 -1.04
C LEU A 109 -19.48 -4.75 0.24
N LYS A 110 -20.80 -4.62 0.21
CA LYS A 110 -21.72 -5.00 1.31
C LYS A 110 -21.68 -6.49 1.70
N ARG A 111 -21.10 -7.37 0.88
CA ARG A 111 -20.93 -8.78 1.24
C ARG A 111 -19.99 -8.98 2.43
N VAL A 112 -19.16 -7.98 2.75
CA VAL A 112 -18.31 -8.02 3.94
C VAL A 112 -19.19 -7.95 5.20
N PRO A 113 -19.04 -8.88 6.15
CA PRO A 113 -19.80 -8.86 7.39
C PRO A 113 -19.64 -7.52 8.14
N LYS A 114 -20.73 -7.01 8.68
CA LYS A 114 -20.79 -5.73 9.43
C LYS A 114 -20.54 -4.48 8.58
N LEU A 115 -20.43 -4.59 7.27
CA LEU A 115 -20.30 -3.46 6.37
C LEU A 115 -21.66 -3.05 5.80
N GLY A 116 -22.21 -1.96 6.33
CA GLY A 116 -23.49 -1.41 5.86
C GLY A 116 -23.33 -0.55 4.60
N GLU A 117 -24.45 -0.22 3.95
CA GLU A 117 -24.45 0.54 2.69
C GLU A 117 -23.77 1.89 2.79
N LYS A 118 -24.05 2.66 3.85
CA LYS A 118 -23.43 3.98 4.06
C LYS A 118 -21.91 3.89 4.10
N LYS A 119 -21.36 2.91 4.84
CA LYS A 119 -19.90 2.69 4.91
C LYS A 119 -19.33 2.18 3.60
N SER A 120 -20.03 1.31 2.87
CA SER A 120 -19.59 0.83 1.56
C SER A 120 -19.44 1.99 0.56
N LYS A 121 -20.41 2.88 0.50
CA LYS A 121 -20.35 4.09 -0.33
C LYS A 121 -19.20 5.02 0.08
N GLN A 122 -19.01 5.22 1.40
CA GLN A 122 -17.90 6.05 1.91
C GLN A 122 -16.54 5.47 1.54
N ILE A 123 -16.34 4.15 1.70
CA ILE A 123 -15.10 3.46 1.31
C ILE A 123 -14.80 3.69 -0.16
N ILE A 124 -15.79 3.55 -1.05
CA ILE A 124 -15.60 3.76 -2.48
C ILE A 124 -15.16 5.19 -2.78
N ILE A 125 -15.82 6.20 -2.19
CA ILE A 125 -15.46 7.60 -2.39
C ILE A 125 -14.03 7.88 -1.91
N ASP A 126 -13.69 7.43 -0.70
CA ASP A 126 -12.38 7.69 -0.10
C ASP A 126 -11.25 6.95 -0.84
N LEU A 127 -11.49 5.71 -1.30
CA LEU A 127 -10.53 4.96 -2.10
C LEU A 127 -10.40 5.49 -3.53
N ASN A 128 -11.48 5.99 -4.14
CA ASN A 128 -11.42 6.52 -5.50
C ASN A 128 -10.40 7.66 -5.62
N ASN A 129 -10.29 8.50 -4.58
CA ASN A 129 -9.29 9.55 -4.51
C ASN A 129 -7.84 9.02 -4.41
N LYS A 130 -7.67 7.76 -4.00
CA LYS A 130 -6.36 7.09 -3.81
C LYS A 130 -6.12 5.96 -4.83
N ILE A 131 -7.02 5.78 -5.79
CA ILE A 131 -7.00 4.62 -6.71
C ILE A 131 -5.74 4.60 -7.59
N LYS A 132 -5.17 5.77 -7.88
CA LYS A 132 -3.91 5.87 -8.61
C LYS A 132 -2.80 5.08 -7.90
N THR A 133 -2.67 5.25 -6.58
CA THR A 133 -1.70 4.50 -5.78
C THR A 133 -1.97 2.99 -5.82
N LEU A 134 -3.26 2.57 -5.79
CA LEU A 134 -3.63 1.16 -5.95
C LEU A 134 -3.31 0.62 -7.35
N ASN A 135 -3.47 1.44 -8.40
CA ASN A 135 -3.11 1.05 -9.76
C ASN A 135 -1.62 0.78 -9.90
N LEU A 136 -0.79 1.61 -9.28
CA LEU A 136 0.67 1.46 -9.28
C LEU A 136 1.11 0.14 -8.60
N MET A 137 0.37 -0.31 -7.59
CA MET A 137 0.71 -1.50 -6.81
C MET A 137 0.21 -2.82 -7.41
N SER A 138 -0.80 -2.79 -8.27
CA SER A 138 -1.39 -3.99 -8.86
C SER A 138 -0.73 -4.43 -10.19
N MET A 139 0.14 -3.61 -10.75
CA MET A 139 0.84 -3.93 -12.00
C MET A 139 2.14 -4.69 -11.70
N GLU A 140 2.17 -5.98 -11.98
CA GLU A 140 3.41 -6.80 -11.93
C GLU A 140 4.39 -6.41 -13.05
N ASP A 141 3.91 -5.70 -14.08
CA ASP A 141 4.72 -5.13 -15.16
C ASP A 141 4.00 -3.90 -15.74
N PRO A 142 4.26 -2.68 -15.24
CA PRO A 142 3.63 -1.50 -15.80
C PRO A 142 4.08 -1.31 -17.24
N SER A 143 3.12 -1.21 -18.18
CA SER A 143 3.42 -0.72 -19.53
C SER A 143 4.17 0.61 -19.41
N GLY A 144 5.12 0.87 -20.32
CA GLY A 144 6.03 2.02 -20.22
C GLY A 144 5.34 3.37 -19.91
N ASP A 145 4.12 3.61 -20.40
CA ASP A 145 3.33 4.82 -20.13
C ASP A 145 2.90 4.96 -18.65
N VAL A 146 2.67 3.85 -17.97
CA VAL A 146 2.28 3.85 -16.54
C VAL A 146 3.50 4.05 -15.66
N LEU A 147 4.64 3.43 -16.01
CA LEU A 147 5.91 3.63 -15.33
C LEU A 147 6.34 5.10 -15.38
N ASN A 148 6.20 5.72 -16.53
CA ASN A 148 6.54 7.13 -16.74
C ASN A 148 5.67 8.08 -15.91
N ASN A 149 4.35 7.81 -15.79
CA ASN A 149 3.46 8.59 -14.94
C ASN A 149 3.80 8.46 -13.44
N VAL A 150 4.27 7.27 -13.01
CA VAL A 150 4.73 7.03 -11.63
C VAL A 150 5.98 7.82 -11.35
N ILE A 151 6.99 7.69 -12.22
CA ILE A 151 8.25 8.43 -12.10
C ILE A 151 7.96 9.94 -12.07
N GLU A 152 7.02 10.42 -12.87
CA GLU A 152 6.61 11.82 -12.88
C GLU A 152 6.04 12.26 -11.52
N GLU A 153 5.02 11.56 -10.98
CA GLU A 153 4.39 11.93 -9.70
C GLU A 153 5.38 11.84 -8.52
N GLU A 154 6.19 10.80 -8.46
CA GLU A 154 7.22 10.63 -7.41
C GLU A 154 8.35 11.67 -7.52
N LEU A 155 8.74 12.02 -8.75
CA LEU A 155 9.72 13.09 -8.99
C LEU A 155 9.20 14.44 -8.48
N TYR A 156 7.94 14.78 -8.78
CA TYR A 156 7.33 16.02 -8.26
C TYR A 156 7.28 16.03 -6.73
N MET A 157 6.88 14.92 -6.09
CA MET A 157 6.85 14.84 -4.62
C MET A 157 8.26 14.95 -4.02
N ALA A 158 9.25 14.30 -4.62
CA ALA A 158 10.62 14.37 -4.14
C ALA A 158 11.20 15.80 -4.26
N LEU A 159 10.99 16.47 -5.39
CA LEU A 159 11.50 17.82 -5.62
C LEU A 159 10.72 18.88 -4.83
N ASP A 160 9.41 18.72 -4.61
CA ASP A 160 8.59 19.55 -3.73
C ASP A 160 9.10 19.50 -2.28
N SER A 161 9.48 18.31 -1.81
CA SER A 161 10.10 18.15 -0.49
C SER A 161 11.45 18.86 -0.35
N LEU A 162 12.13 19.10 -1.47
CA LEU A 162 13.37 19.90 -1.55
C LEU A 162 13.11 21.41 -1.78
N GLY A 163 11.83 21.83 -1.84
CA GLY A 163 11.42 23.23 -1.94
C GLY A 163 11.21 23.74 -3.36
N TYR A 164 11.19 22.87 -4.38
CA TYR A 164 10.93 23.27 -5.78
C TYR A 164 9.44 23.22 -6.10
N SER A 165 8.91 24.31 -6.61
CA SER A 165 7.52 24.36 -7.07
C SER A 165 7.31 23.59 -8.37
N LYS A 166 6.08 23.13 -8.62
CA LYS A 166 5.72 22.44 -9.86
C LYS A 166 6.12 23.21 -11.11
N LYS A 167 5.92 24.53 -11.13
CA LYS A 167 6.29 25.39 -12.26
C LYS A 167 7.80 25.41 -12.53
N GLU A 168 8.61 25.38 -11.49
CA GLU A 168 10.06 25.31 -11.63
C GLU A 168 10.47 23.96 -12.20
N ILE A 169 9.90 22.86 -11.70
CA ILE A 169 10.16 21.51 -12.21
C ILE A 169 9.77 21.40 -13.69
N ASP A 170 8.57 21.86 -14.08
CA ASP A 170 8.10 21.87 -15.48
C ASP A 170 9.01 22.70 -16.41
N SER A 171 9.68 23.73 -15.87
CA SER A 171 10.64 24.53 -16.65
C SER A 171 12.00 23.86 -16.85
N MET A 172 12.31 22.83 -16.07
CA MET A 172 13.61 22.16 -16.04
C MET A 172 13.63 20.85 -16.82
N ILE A 173 12.46 20.20 -16.94
CA ILE A 173 12.37 18.90 -17.61
C ILE A 173 11.15 18.87 -18.54
N SER A 174 11.35 18.38 -19.76
CA SER A 174 10.26 18.13 -20.71
C SER A 174 9.68 16.73 -20.50
N LYS A 175 8.42 16.52 -20.93
CA LYS A 175 7.78 15.20 -20.87
C LYS A 175 8.56 14.12 -21.65
N ASP A 176 9.13 14.48 -22.78
CA ASP A 176 9.90 13.54 -23.61
C ASP A 176 11.18 13.11 -22.88
N GLU A 177 11.80 14.03 -22.15
CA GLU A 177 13.01 13.74 -21.37
C GLU A 177 12.66 12.92 -20.13
N LEU A 178 11.54 13.21 -19.46
CA LEU A 178 11.03 12.43 -18.34
C LEU A 178 10.81 10.97 -18.75
N ASN A 179 10.24 10.75 -19.93
CA ASN A 179 9.99 9.43 -20.51
C ASN A 179 11.28 8.67 -20.88
N SER A 180 12.43 9.33 -20.91
CA SER A 180 13.71 8.72 -21.19
C SER A 180 14.39 8.09 -19.97
N TYR A 181 13.92 8.41 -18.75
CA TYR A 181 14.47 7.84 -17.52
C TYR A 181 13.80 6.51 -17.18
N SER A 182 14.60 5.53 -16.85
CA SER A 182 14.14 4.18 -16.47
C SER A 182 13.82 4.07 -14.98
N THR A 183 14.32 5.00 -14.15
CA THR A 183 14.15 4.98 -12.69
C THR A 183 13.95 6.40 -12.13
N LEU A 184 13.24 6.49 -11.01
CA LEU A 184 13.08 7.73 -10.26
C LEU A 184 14.44 8.36 -9.87
N GLU A 185 15.40 7.54 -9.49
CA GLU A 185 16.73 8.00 -9.10
C GLU A 185 17.47 8.70 -10.25
N GLU A 186 17.36 8.16 -11.46
CA GLU A 186 17.90 8.78 -12.67
C GLU A 186 17.20 10.12 -12.98
N ALA A 187 15.89 10.16 -12.86
CA ALA A 187 15.10 11.37 -13.07
C ALA A 187 15.48 12.47 -12.05
N ILE A 188 15.56 12.15 -10.76
CA ILE A 188 15.98 13.10 -9.71
C ILE A 188 17.41 13.62 -9.99
N LYS A 189 18.37 12.75 -10.29
CA LYS A 189 19.74 13.14 -10.60
C LYS A 189 19.80 14.03 -11.85
N GLY A 190 19.02 13.71 -12.88
CA GLY A 190 18.94 14.50 -14.11
C GLY A 190 18.46 15.93 -13.86
N VAL A 191 17.39 16.09 -13.08
CA VAL A 191 16.84 17.43 -12.74
C VAL A 191 17.79 18.20 -11.83
N LEU A 192 18.33 17.58 -10.77
CA LEU A 192 19.27 18.26 -9.84
C LEU A 192 20.54 18.73 -10.55
N LYS A 193 21.05 17.95 -11.50
CA LYS A 193 22.22 18.35 -12.32
C LYS A 193 21.93 19.63 -13.14
N LYS A 194 20.70 19.77 -13.68
CA LYS A 194 20.32 20.96 -14.42
C LYS A 194 20.15 22.19 -13.51
N ILE A 195 19.71 21.98 -12.28
CA ILE A 195 19.61 23.05 -11.28
C ILE A 195 21.01 23.58 -10.97
N GLN A 196 21.99 22.70 -10.74
CA GLN A 196 23.38 23.09 -10.46
C GLN A 196 24.05 23.82 -11.63
N LEU A 197 23.62 23.60 -12.86
CA LEU A 197 24.18 24.26 -14.04
C LEU A 197 23.55 25.64 -14.33
N ARG A 198 22.43 25.98 -13.66
CA ARG A 198 21.72 27.26 -13.82
C ARG A 198 21.98 28.27 -12.68
N GLY A 199 22.61 27.84 -11.59
CA GLY A 199 23.02 28.70 -10.47
C GLY A 199 24.51 29.01 -10.54
#